data_e8bf57b0bf130d73c7f1e41d19aff64f
#
_entry.id   e8bf57b0bf130d73c7f1e41d19aff64f
#
_cell.length_a   1.000
_cell.length_b   1.000
_cell.length_c   1.000
_cell.angle_alpha   90.00
_cell.angle_beta   90.00
_cell.angle_gamma   90.00
#
_symmetry.space_group_name_H-M   'P 1'
#
loop_
_entity.id
_entity.type
_entity.pdbx_description
1 polymer ?
#
loop_
_entity_poly.entity_id
_entity_poly.type
_entity_poly.pdbx_seq_one_letter_code
_entity_poly.pdbx_strand_id
1 'polypeptide(L)'
;MLPYVANSSPLFRGDFVTDGVLFSHRHGLLYGQGRQTSLPGIGRQNEAAFIYSYALHPNWTLRVGVNADKMLMPHFSGQAFGVNGMLSYHATDRLTFNVFGYYHTGYIGGMQSYRYGASVTADMTEKFGMEVGMQRAYNPMTGRWENIPIVAPYFKLNRTKLGIDVGGILHEILRDATYKSGSGRRGNPTIGPPPVDFVVR
;
A
#
# COMPACT_ATOMS: atom_id res chain seq x y z
N MET A 1 15.70 18.75 7.78
CA MET A 1 15.66 17.77 8.88
C MET A 1 14.26 17.16 8.84
N LEU A 2 14.13 15.85 8.74
CA LEU A 2 12.81 15.21 8.70
C LEU A 2 12.14 15.29 10.07
N PRO A 3 10.82 15.54 10.15
CA PRO A 3 10.11 15.51 11.41
C PRO A 3 10.20 14.13 12.05
N TYR A 4 10.56 14.10 13.32
CA TYR A 4 10.69 12.88 14.10
C TYR A 4 9.67 12.90 15.23
N VAL A 5 8.77 11.93 15.24
CA VAL A 5 7.80 11.74 16.31
C VAL A 5 8.11 10.45 17.04
N ALA A 6 8.53 10.54 18.29
CA ALA A 6 8.80 9.40 19.16
C ALA A 6 7.63 9.16 20.12
N ASN A 7 7.30 7.90 20.33
CA ASN A 7 6.34 7.51 21.35
C ASN A 7 7.02 7.48 22.72
N SER A 8 6.50 8.24 23.69
CA SER A 8 7.02 8.32 25.06
C SER A 8 6.48 7.23 25.99
N SER A 9 5.53 6.40 25.53
CA SER A 9 4.98 5.32 26.34
C SER A 9 6.04 4.27 26.70
N PRO A 10 6.11 3.78 27.96
CA PRO A 10 7.03 2.71 28.34
C PRO A 10 6.87 1.42 27.51
N LEU A 11 5.63 1.11 27.06
CA LEU A 11 5.32 -0.07 26.25
C LEU A 11 5.80 0.05 24.81
N PHE A 12 5.92 1.27 24.29
CA PHE A 12 6.29 1.58 22.90
C PHE A 12 7.58 2.40 22.83
N ARG A 13 8.45 2.23 23.82
CA ARG A 13 9.69 2.99 23.90
C ARG A 13 10.58 2.74 22.70
N GLY A 14 10.93 3.81 22.00
CA GLY A 14 11.73 3.77 20.79
C GLY A 14 10.92 3.68 19.50
N ASP A 15 9.58 3.62 19.56
CA ASP A 15 8.76 3.74 18.36
C ASP A 15 8.86 5.16 17.81
N PHE A 16 9.01 5.25 16.50
CA PHE A 16 9.09 6.52 15.80
C PHE A 16 8.45 6.44 14.42
N VAL A 17 8.04 7.58 13.93
CA VAL A 17 7.69 7.80 12.53
C VAL A 17 8.43 9.04 12.07
N THR A 18 9.10 8.95 10.95
CA THR A 18 9.72 10.09 10.27
C THR A 18 9.37 10.02 8.81
N ASP A 19 8.95 11.13 8.24
CA ASP A 19 8.61 11.23 6.84
C ASP A 19 8.91 12.63 6.31
N GLY A 20 9.18 12.74 5.03
CA GLY A 20 9.33 14.03 4.39
C GLY A 20 10.07 13.99 3.07
N VAL A 21 10.12 15.16 2.46
CA VAL A 21 10.82 15.38 1.22
C VAL A 21 12.33 15.40 1.46
N LEU A 22 13.05 14.48 0.79
CA LEU A 22 14.50 14.39 0.84
C LEU A 22 15.16 15.28 -0.23
N PHE A 23 14.56 15.30 -1.41
CA PHE A 23 15.05 16.06 -2.54
C PHE A 23 13.89 16.47 -3.44
N SER A 24 13.96 17.69 -3.97
CA SER A 24 12.98 18.23 -4.91
C SER A 24 13.68 18.99 -6.02
N HIS A 25 13.24 18.78 -7.26
CA HIS A 25 13.65 19.54 -8.43
C HIS A 25 12.44 19.84 -9.33
N ARG A 26 12.65 20.59 -10.42
CA ARG A 26 11.56 21.12 -11.25
C ARG A 26 10.46 20.11 -11.66
N HIS A 27 10.82 18.86 -11.91
CA HIS A 27 9.90 17.82 -12.40
C HIS A 27 9.84 16.59 -11.50
N GLY A 28 10.58 16.55 -10.40
CA GLY A 28 10.69 15.38 -9.57
C GLY A 28 10.79 15.66 -8.08
N LEU A 29 10.28 14.73 -7.29
CA LEU A 29 10.24 14.78 -5.84
C LEU A 29 10.67 13.42 -5.29
N LEU A 30 11.70 13.39 -4.46
CA LEU A 30 12.09 12.22 -3.68
C LEU A 30 11.57 12.37 -2.26
N TYR A 31 10.75 11.42 -1.86
CA TYR A 31 10.15 11.34 -0.53
C TYR A 31 10.73 10.14 0.22
N GLY A 32 11.02 10.31 1.50
CA GLY A 32 11.49 9.26 2.38
C GLY A 32 10.58 9.08 3.57
N GLN A 33 10.42 7.83 4.00
CA GLN A 33 9.67 7.45 5.18
C GLN A 33 10.48 6.44 5.99
N GLY A 34 10.49 6.60 7.30
CA GLY A 34 11.05 5.63 8.25
C GLY A 34 10.08 5.40 9.40
N ARG A 35 9.89 4.15 9.78
CA ARG A 35 8.97 3.78 10.85
C ARG A 35 9.55 2.66 11.70
N GLN A 36 9.39 2.77 13.00
CA GLN A 36 9.60 1.68 13.94
C GLN A 36 8.34 1.49 14.77
N THR A 37 7.86 0.27 14.85
CA THR A 37 6.66 -0.08 15.63
C THR A 37 6.99 -1.27 16.52
N SER A 38 6.78 -1.12 17.81
CA SER A 38 6.86 -2.21 18.78
C SER A 38 5.49 -2.90 18.88
N LEU A 39 5.52 -4.22 18.84
CA LEU A 39 4.36 -5.07 19.02
C LEU A 39 4.52 -5.75 20.40
N PRO A 40 3.85 -5.27 21.46
CA PRO A 40 4.05 -5.76 22.83
C PRO A 40 3.83 -7.27 22.91
N GLY A 41 4.81 -8.00 23.45
CA GLY A 41 4.79 -9.46 23.56
C GLY A 41 5.04 -10.22 22.25
N ILE A 42 5.14 -9.53 21.12
CA ILE A 42 5.30 -10.14 19.79
C ILE A 42 6.65 -9.81 19.18
N GLY A 43 7.08 -8.54 19.24
CA GLY A 43 8.36 -8.13 18.65
C GLY A 43 8.39 -6.68 18.19
N ARG A 44 9.21 -6.42 17.15
CA ARG A 44 9.42 -5.08 16.59
C ARG A 44 9.45 -5.15 15.06
N GLN A 45 8.83 -4.18 14.42
CA GLN A 45 8.91 -3.97 12.99
C GLN A 45 9.61 -2.64 12.70
N ASN A 46 10.59 -2.67 11.81
CA ASN A 46 11.23 -1.49 11.25
C ASN A 46 10.95 -1.44 9.75
N GLU A 47 10.59 -0.28 9.26
CA GLU A 47 10.26 -0.03 7.88
C GLU A 47 10.99 1.21 7.37
N ALA A 48 11.54 1.14 6.18
CA ALA A 48 12.10 2.27 5.47
C ALA A 48 11.59 2.24 4.03
N ALA A 49 11.13 3.39 3.52
CA ALA A 49 10.65 3.51 2.16
C ALA A 49 11.15 4.80 1.51
N PHE A 50 11.42 4.71 0.21
CA PHE A 50 11.76 5.83 -0.64
C PHE A 50 10.86 5.82 -1.87
N ILE A 51 10.31 6.98 -2.20
CA ILE A 51 9.42 7.15 -3.33
C ILE A 51 9.92 8.31 -4.16
N TYR A 52 10.15 8.05 -5.42
CA TYR A 52 10.46 9.08 -6.41
C TYR A 52 9.24 9.30 -7.30
N SER A 53 8.74 10.53 -7.31
CA SER A 53 7.65 10.98 -8.16
C SER A 53 8.20 11.91 -9.23
N TYR A 54 7.90 11.62 -10.49
CA TYR A 54 8.38 12.38 -11.63
C TYR A 54 7.24 12.77 -12.57
N ALA A 55 7.10 14.05 -12.86
CA ALA A 55 6.15 14.55 -13.84
C ALA A 55 6.77 14.41 -15.24
N LEU A 56 6.37 13.38 -15.97
CA LEU A 56 6.79 13.12 -17.36
C LEU A 56 6.22 14.18 -18.31
N HIS A 57 4.99 14.60 -18.06
CA HIS A 57 4.23 15.58 -18.83
C HIS A 57 3.21 16.23 -17.89
N PRO A 58 2.60 17.37 -18.18
CA PRO A 58 1.55 17.96 -17.32
C PRO A 58 0.44 16.98 -16.91
N ASN A 59 0.12 16.03 -17.79
CA ASN A 59 -0.93 15.04 -17.53
C ASN A 59 -0.39 13.66 -17.11
N TRP A 60 0.93 13.43 -17.08
CA TRP A 60 1.51 12.14 -16.77
C TRP A 60 2.46 12.22 -15.59
N THR A 61 2.22 11.37 -14.60
CA THR A 61 3.08 11.23 -13.42
C THR A 61 3.55 9.79 -13.28
N LEU A 62 4.86 9.59 -13.19
CA LEU A 62 5.49 8.33 -12.84
C LEU A 62 5.90 8.36 -11.37
N ARG A 63 5.54 7.33 -10.63
CA ARG A 63 6.02 7.09 -9.27
C ARG A 63 6.73 5.76 -9.22
N VAL A 64 7.91 5.73 -8.62
CA VAL A 64 8.67 4.51 -8.36
C VAL A 64 9.07 4.52 -6.90
N GLY A 65 8.89 3.41 -6.22
CA GLY A 65 9.22 3.28 -4.81
C GLY A 65 9.97 2.01 -4.51
N VAL A 66 10.78 2.06 -3.46
CA VAL A 66 11.45 0.92 -2.86
C VAL A 66 11.19 0.94 -1.36
N ASN A 67 10.98 -0.22 -0.77
CA ASN A 67 10.84 -0.36 0.68
C ASN A 67 11.66 -1.52 1.19
N ALA A 68 12.12 -1.39 2.42
CA ALA A 68 12.82 -2.41 3.16
C ALA A 68 12.16 -2.55 4.54
N ASP A 69 11.81 -3.76 4.88
CA ASP A 69 11.14 -4.10 6.12
C ASP A 69 11.98 -5.10 6.91
N LYS A 70 12.09 -4.88 8.21
CA LYS A 70 12.74 -5.82 9.13
C LYS A 70 11.80 -6.13 10.29
N MET A 71 11.49 -7.41 10.43
CA MET A 71 10.67 -7.91 11.54
C MET A 71 11.57 -8.68 12.52
N LEU A 72 11.46 -8.33 13.78
CA LEU A 72 12.19 -8.96 14.89
C LEU A 72 11.17 -9.50 15.87
N MET A 73 11.10 -10.83 15.99
CA MET A 73 10.27 -11.54 16.96
C MET A 73 11.16 -12.41 17.85
N PRO A 74 10.69 -12.91 19.02
CA PRO A 74 11.52 -13.70 19.95
C PRO A 74 12.20 -14.91 19.32
N HIS A 75 11.56 -15.55 18.33
CA HIS A 75 12.06 -16.75 17.66
C HIS A 75 12.20 -16.61 16.15
N PHE A 76 12.05 -15.39 15.61
CA PHE A 76 12.08 -15.14 14.18
C PHE A 76 12.65 -13.76 13.88
N SER A 77 13.59 -13.68 12.96
CA SER A 77 14.07 -12.42 12.38
C SER A 77 13.99 -12.54 10.87
N GLY A 78 13.21 -11.66 10.25
CA GLY A 78 13.04 -11.63 8.81
C GLY A 78 13.33 -10.26 8.25
N GLN A 79 13.84 -10.22 7.02
CA GLN A 79 13.99 -9.00 6.21
C GLN A 79 13.25 -9.20 4.90
N ALA A 80 12.60 -8.14 4.44
CA ALA A 80 11.90 -8.15 3.18
C ALA A 80 12.18 -6.86 2.42
N PHE A 81 12.17 -6.96 1.10
CA PHE A 81 12.36 -5.83 0.20
C PHE A 81 11.21 -5.76 -0.77
N GLY A 82 10.75 -4.55 -1.03
CA GLY A 82 9.69 -4.30 -1.98
C GLY A 82 10.09 -3.25 -3.01
N VAL A 83 9.50 -3.38 -4.18
CA VAL A 83 9.57 -2.37 -5.26
C VAL A 83 8.16 -2.14 -5.75
N ASN A 84 7.81 -0.88 -5.98
CA ASN A 84 6.55 -0.52 -6.58
C ASN A 84 6.73 0.50 -7.69
N GLY A 85 5.79 0.51 -8.61
CA GLY A 85 5.73 1.50 -9.68
C GLY A 85 4.29 1.84 -10.00
N MET A 86 4.03 3.10 -10.31
CA MET A 86 2.72 3.56 -10.74
C MET A 86 2.87 4.63 -11.80
N LEU A 87 2.12 4.47 -12.88
CA LEU A 87 1.96 5.47 -13.93
C LEU A 87 0.54 6.01 -13.85
N SER A 88 0.42 7.32 -13.68
CA SER A 88 -0.86 8.01 -13.57
C SER A 88 -1.05 8.94 -14.76
N TYR A 89 -2.22 8.86 -15.39
CA TYR A 89 -2.68 9.78 -16.43
C TYR A 89 -3.84 10.63 -15.93
N HIS A 90 -3.62 11.92 -15.79
CA HIS A 90 -4.61 12.90 -15.37
C HIS A 90 -5.39 13.36 -16.60
N ALA A 91 -6.52 12.71 -16.89
CA ALA A 91 -7.36 13.08 -18.03
C ALA A 91 -8.06 14.42 -17.82
N THR A 92 -8.45 14.69 -16.57
CA THR A 92 -9.01 15.97 -16.11
C THR A 92 -8.55 16.21 -14.66
N ASP A 93 -8.86 17.39 -14.12
CA ASP A 93 -8.58 17.71 -12.71
C ASP A 93 -9.31 16.77 -11.72
N ARG A 94 -10.31 16.03 -12.19
CA ARG A 94 -11.13 15.14 -11.38
C ARG A 94 -11.01 13.66 -11.74
N LEU A 95 -10.36 13.33 -12.86
CA LEU A 95 -10.29 11.96 -13.36
C LEU A 95 -8.85 11.56 -13.65
N THR A 96 -8.40 10.51 -12.98
CA THR A 96 -7.05 9.97 -13.12
C THR A 96 -7.11 8.48 -13.38
N PHE A 97 -6.41 8.01 -14.39
CA PHE A 97 -6.18 6.61 -14.69
C PHE A 97 -4.82 6.20 -14.14
N ASN A 98 -4.78 5.09 -13.41
CA ASN A 98 -3.57 4.56 -12.82
C ASN A 98 -3.30 3.15 -13.32
N VAL A 99 -2.04 2.85 -13.62
CA VAL A 99 -1.53 1.50 -13.83
C VAL A 99 -0.39 1.31 -12.85
N PHE A 100 -0.39 0.20 -12.12
CA PHE A 100 0.58 -0.01 -11.06
C PHE A 100 1.07 -1.45 -11.00
N GLY A 101 2.25 -1.60 -10.42
CA GLY A 101 2.86 -2.89 -10.10
C GLY A 101 3.59 -2.84 -8.77
N TYR A 102 3.63 -3.98 -8.09
CA TYR A 102 4.28 -4.17 -6.81
C TYR A 102 4.92 -5.54 -6.74
N TYR A 103 6.12 -5.59 -6.19
CA TYR A 103 6.85 -6.82 -5.88
C TYR A 103 7.38 -6.75 -4.45
N HIS A 104 7.32 -7.86 -3.73
CA HIS A 104 7.86 -7.98 -2.38
C HIS A 104 8.45 -9.38 -2.16
N THR A 105 9.66 -9.43 -1.59
CA THR A 105 10.39 -10.70 -1.38
C THR A 105 9.78 -11.59 -0.32
N GLY A 106 8.92 -11.04 0.57
CA GLY A 106 8.45 -11.73 1.76
C GLY A 106 9.53 -11.83 2.86
N TYR A 107 9.10 -12.08 4.09
CA TYR A 107 9.98 -12.24 5.24
C TYR A 107 10.59 -13.65 5.34
N ILE A 108 9.94 -14.63 4.71
CA ILE A 108 10.35 -16.03 4.67
C ILE A 108 10.64 -16.38 3.21
N GLY A 109 11.71 -17.09 2.96
CA GLY A 109 12.10 -17.51 1.63
C GLY A 109 10.97 -18.26 0.91
N GLY A 110 10.68 -17.88 -0.34
CA GLY A 110 9.58 -18.43 -1.15
C GLY A 110 8.23 -17.76 -0.97
N MET A 111 8.06 -16.83 -0.02
CA MET A 111 6.83 -16.08 0.16
C MET A 111 6.80 -14.76 -0.61
N GLN A 112 7.29 -14.80 -1.83
CA GLN A 112 7.26 -13.63 -2.72
C GLN A 112 5.83 -13.28 -3.09
N SER A 113 5.51 -11.99 -3.11
CA SER A 113 4.22 -11.48 -3.56
C SER A 113 4.38 -10.56 -4.76
N TYR A 114 3.49 -10.74 -5.71
CA TYR A 114 3.42 -9.92 -6.91
C TYR A 114 2.02 -9.36 -7.03
N ARG A 115 1.91 -8.11 -7.41
CA ARG A 115 0.63 -7.46 -7.64
C ARG A 115 0.76 -6.49 -8.78
N TYR A 116 -0.21 -6.46 -9.67
CA TYR A 116 -0.33 -5.45 -10.71
C TYR A 116 -1.80 -5.19 -11.02
N GLY A 117 -2.09 -4.02 -11.50
CA GLY A 117 -3.47 -3.64 -11.77
C GLY A 117 -3.61 -2.29 -12.42
N ALA A 118 -4.86 -1.94 -12.62
CA ALA A 118 -5.24 -0.63 -13.09
C ALA A 118 -6.45 -0.13 -12.31
N SER A 119 -6.51 1.17 -12.10
CA SER A 119 -7.62 1.82 -11.41
C SER A 119 -7.95 3.16 -12.06
N VAL A 120 -9.15 3.61 -11.79
CA VAL A 120 -9.64 4.94 -12.14
C VAL A 120 -10.02 5.64 -10.85
N THR A 121 -9.40 6.79 -10.61
CA THR A 121 -9.72 7.66 -9.48
C THR A 121 -10.59 8.80 -9.99
N ALA A 122 -11.77 8.97 -9.42
CA ALA A 122 -12.70 10.03 -9.77
C ALA A 122 -13.05 10.88 -8.54
N ASP A 123 -12.79 12.18 -8.62
CA ASP A 123 -13.23 13.17 -7.64
C ASP A 123 -14.68 13.58 -7.95
N MET A 124 -15.64 12.99 -7.25
CA MET A 124 -17.07 13.25 -7.47
C MET A 124 -17.48 14.64 -6.96
N THR A 125 -16.87 15.06 -5.86
CA THR A 125 -17.05 16.39 -5.26
C THR A 125 -15.70 16.95 -4.80
N GLU A 126 -15.68 18.18 -4.31
CA GLU A 126 -14.45 18.75 -3.71
C GLU A 126 -13.97 17.98 -2.48
N LYS A 127 -14.87 17.31 -1.77
CA LYS A 127 -14.59 16.61 -0.52
C LYS A 127 -14.64 15.08 -0.63
N PHE A 128 -15.23 14.54 -1.69
CA PHE A 128 -15.43 13.10 -1.84
C PHE A 128 -15.00 12.62 -3.21
N GLY A 129 -14.34 11.49 -3.24
CA GLY A 129 -13.98 10.78 -4.46
C GLY A 129 -13.98 9.28 -4.25
N MET A 130 -13.76 8.55 -5.31
CA MET A 130 -13.71 7.09 -5.31
C MET A 130 -12.63 6.60 -6.28
N GLU A 131 -11.92 5.57 -5.88
CA GLU A 131 -11.06 4.79 -6.75
C GLU A 131 -11.72 3.44 -7.02
N VAL A 132 -11.79 3.08 -8.30
CA VAL A 132 -12.34 1.80 -8.75
C VAL A 132 -11.36 1.17 -9.72
N GLY A 133 -11.13 -0.13 -9.56
CA GLY A 133 -10.18 -0.83 -10.43
C GLY A 133 -10.19 -2.33 -10.24
N MET A 134 -9.17 -2.94 -10.83
CA MET A 134 -8.91 -4.37 -10.70
C MET A 134 -7.42 -4.58 -10.54
N GLN A 135 -7.05 -5.45 -9.61
CA GLN A 135 -5.69 -5.90 -9.45
C GLN A 135 -5.61 -7.42 -9.52
N ARG A 136 -4.50 -7.91 -10.01
CA ARG A 136 -4.14 -9.30 -9.98
C ARG A 136 -2.99 -9.50 -9.01
N ALA A 137 -3.21 -10.32 -7.97
CA ALA A 137 -2.24 -10.57 -6.94
C ALA A 137 -1.87 -12.06 -6.90
N TYR A 138 -0.59 -12.34 -6.75
CA TYR A 138 -0.10 -13.69 -6.51
C TYR A 138 -0.14 -13.99 -5.01
N ASN A 139 -0.86 -15.04 -4.65
CA ASN A 139 -0.92 -15.54 -3.27
C ASN A 139 0.14 -16.64 -3.09
N PRO A 140 1.24 -16.38 -2.37
CA PRO A 140 2.32 -17.36 -2.21
C PRO A 140 1.92 -18.56 -1.37
N MET A 141 0.88 -18.45 -0.52
CA MET A 141 0.40 -19.56 0.31
C MET A 141 -0.35 -20.61 -0.51
N THR A 142 -1.09 -20.17 -1.51
CA THR A 142 -1.87 -21.04 -2.39
C THR A 142 -1.21 -21.31 -3.74
N GLY A 143 -0.14 -20.56 -4.07
CA GLY A 143 0.53 -20.62 -5.37
C GLY A 143 -0.33 -20.13 -6.53
N ARG A 144 -1.37 -19.35 -6.28
CA ARG A 144 -2.37 -18.95 -7.29
C ARG A 144 -2.45 -17.44 -7.45
N TRP A 145 -2.84 -17.05 -8.65
CA TRP A 145 -3.18 -15.67 -8.96
C TRP A 145 -4.66 -15.42 -8.67
N GLU A 146 -4.94 -14.36 -7.94
CA GLU A 146 -6.28 -13.92 -7.56
C GLU A 146 -6.59 -12.56 -8.18
N ASN A 147 -7.79 -12.39 -8.72
CA ASN A 147 -8.28 -11.10 -9.20
C ASN A 147 -9.04 -10.43 -8.06
N ILE A 148 -8.56 -9.27 -7.62
CA ILE A 148 -9.11 -8.55 -6.48
C ILE A 148 -9.64 -7.21 -6.99
N PRO A 149 -10.93 -6.91 -6.82
CA PRO A 149 -11.47 -5.59 -7.16
C PRO A 149 -10.88 -4.54 -6.21
N ILE A 150 -10.66 -3.35 -6.73
CA ILE A 150 -10.29 -2.16 -5.96
C ILE A 150 -11.53 -1.29 -5.89
N VAL A 151 -12.01 -1.01 -4.69
CA VAL A 151 -13.10 -0.07 -4.44
C VAL A 151 -12.73 0.72 -3.20
N ALA A 152 -12.26 1.93 -3.38
CA ALA A 152 -11.78 2.78 -2.30
C ALA A 152 -12.45 4.15 -2.34
N PRO A 153 -13.55 4.33 -1.62
CA PRO A 153 -14.08 5.66 -1.36
C PRO A 153 -13.11 6.45 -0.47
N TYR A 154 -12.92 7.71 -0.75
CA TYR A 154 -12.07 8.60 0.03
C TYR A 154 -12.68 9.98 0.25
N PHE A 155 -12.32 10.57 1.39
CA PHE A 155 -12.68 11.94 1.73
C PHE A 155 -11.42 12.82 1.72
N LYS A 156 -11.54 13.99 1.16
CA LYS A 156 -10.51 15.02 1.17
C LYS A 156 -10.71 15.91 2.39
N LEU A 157 -9.77 15.87 3.32
CA LEU A 157 -9.74 16.70 4.52
C LEU A 157 -8.57 17.68 4.39
N ASN A 158 -8.85 18.90 3.93
CA ASN A 158 -7.85 19.94 3.69
C ASN A 158 -6.68 19.47 2.81
N ARG A 159 -5.59 19.00 3.41
CA ARG A 159 -4.37 18.53 2.74
C ARG A 159 -4.21 17.00 2.72
N THR A 160 -5.15 16.27 3.30
CA THR A 160 -5.05 14.81 3.49
C THR A 160 -6.23 14.13 2.81
N LYS A 161 -5.98 13.03 2.10
CA LYS A 161 -7.02 12.12 1.62
C LYS A 161 -7.14 10.98 2.64
N LEU A 162 -8.34 10.75 3.17
CA LEU A 162 -8.66 9.61 4.01
C LEU A 162 -9.52 8.65 3.23
N GLY A 163 -9.01 7.48 2.90
CA GLY A 163 -9.72 6.45 2.14
C GLY A 163 -9.68 5.11 2.85
N ILE A 164 -10.65 4.26 2.54
CA ILE A 164 -10.72 2.88 3.01
C ILE A 164 -10.89 2.00 1.78
N ASP A 165 -9.93 1.11 1.51
CA ASP A 165 -10.09 0.10 0.47
C ASP A 165 -10.99 -1.03 0.98
N VAL A 166 -12.20 -1.10 0.44
CA VAL A 166 -13.19 -2.14 0.71
C VAL A 166 -13.17 -3.27 -0.32
N GLY A 167 -12.31 -3.18 -1.33
CA GLY A 167 -12.21 -4.15 -2.43
C GLY A 167 -11.87 -5.55 -1.94
N GLY A 168 -10.96 -5.67 -0.98
CA GLY A 168 -10.61 -6.94 -0.35
C GLY A 168 -11.79 -7.59 0.39
N ILE A 169 -12.57 -6.79 1.11
CA ILE A 169 -13.78 -7.27 1.83
C ILE A 169 -14.84 -7.72 0.82
N LEU A 170 -15.06 -6.96 -0.24
CA LEU A 170 -15.97 -7.30 -1.33
C LEU A 170 -15.56 -8.60 -2.03
N HIS A 171 -14.27 -8.78 -2.30
CA HIS A 171 -13.75 -10.02 -2.89
C HIS A 171 -14.02 -11.23 -2.01
N GLU A 172 -13.83 -11.10 -0.69
CA GLU A 172 -14.10 -12.15 0.29
C GLU A 172 -15.60 -12.52 0.31
N ILE A 173 -16.47 -11.52 0.36
CA ILE A 173 -17.93 -11.69 0.35
C ILE A 173 -18.40 -12.36 -0.96
N LEU A 174 -17.92 -11.90 -2.10
CA LEU A 174 -18.25 -12.46 -3.41
C LEU A 174 -17.74 -13.89 -3.56
N ARG A 175 -16.53 -14.18 -3.07
CA ARG A 175 -15.98 -15.53 -3.04
C ARG A 175 -16.82 -16.45 -2.19
N ASP A 176 -17.20 -16.05 -0.99
CA ASP A 176 -18.06 -16.85 -0.10
C ASP A 176 -19.45 -17.06 -0.69
N ALA A 177 -20.03 -16.06 -1.36
CA ALA A 177 -21.31 -16.18 -2.04
C ALA A 177 -21.27 -17.15 -3.23
N THR A 178 -20.19 -17.14 -4.00
CA THR A 178 -20.00 -18.07 -5.13
C THR A 178 -19.67 -19.49 -4.66
N TYR A 179 -18.96 -19.66 -3.54
CA TYR A 179 -18.67 -20.98 -2.97
C TYR A 179 -19.88 -21.62 -2.27
N LYS A 180 -20.83 -20.84 -1.74
CA LYS A 180 -22.09 -21.37 -1.21
C LYS A 180 -23.01 -21.91 -2.30
N SER A 181 -22.79 -21.55 -3.56
CA SER A 181 -23.51 -22.12 -4.70
C SER A 181 -22.92 -23.42 -5.26
N GLY A 182 -21.72 -23.82 -4.83
CA GLY A 182 -21.02 -25.04 -5.26
C GLY A 182 -20.23 -25.65 -4.12
N SER A 183 -20.80 -26.70 -3.50
CA SER A 183 -20.24 -27.65 -2.54
C SER A 183 -18.82 -27.42 -1.99
N GLY A 184 -18.76 -27.07 -0.71
CA GLY A 184 -17.85 -27.60 0.31
C GLY A 184 -16.35 -27.64 0.07
N ARG A 185 -15.64 -26.55 0.47
CA ARG A 185 -14.37 -26.66 1.19
C ARG A 185 -14.02 -25.31 1.83
N ARG A 186 -13.99 -25.28 3.16
CA ARG A 186 -13.55 -24.12 3.98
C ARG A 186 -12.06 -23.88 3.74
N GLY A 187 -11.71 -22.71 3.22
CA GLY A 187 -10.37 -22.14 3.31
C GLY A 187 -10.37 -20.94 4.27
N ASN A 188 -9.38 -20.87 5.15
CA ASN A 188 -9.19 -19.79 6.12
C ASN A 188 -8.98 -18.44 5.41
N PRO A 189 -9.55 -17.33 5.91
CA PRO A 189 -9.29 -15.99 5.35
C PRO A 189 -7.86 -15.55 5.64
N THR A 190 -7.11 -15.23 4.61
CA THR A 190 -5.79 -14.64 4.74
C THR A 190 -5.92 -13.12 4.71
N ILE A 191 -5.72 -12.49 5.86
CA ILE A 191 -5.63 -11.03 5.98
C ILE A 191 -4.25 -10.62 5.43
N GLY A 192 -4.21 -10.03 4.24
CA GLY A 192 -3.01 -9.40 3.71
C GLY A 192 -2.77 -8.02 4.36
N PRO A 193 -1.52 -7.53 4.41
CA PRO A 193 -1.26 -6.19 4.90
C PRO A 193 -2.00 -5.16 4.03
N PRO A 194 -2.50 -4.07 4.65
CA PRO A 194 -3.20 -3.02 3.91
C PRO A 194 -2.26 -2.37 2.89
N PRO A 195 -2.78 -1.92 1.74
CA PRO A 195 -2.00 -1.14 0.80
C PRO A 195 -1.44 0.10 1.51
N VAL A 196 -0.17 0.39 1.28
CA VAL A 196 0.46 1.57 1.84
C VAL A 196 -0.06 2.76 1.05
N ASP A 197 -1.04 3.47 1.60
CA ASP A 197 -1.54 4.70 1.01
C ASP A 197 -0.48 5.79 1.15
N PHE A 198 0.21 6.08 0.06
CA PHE A 198 1.16 7.18 0.00
C PHE A 198 0.41 8.49 -0.11
N VAL A 199 0.21 9.13 1.02
CA VAL A 199 -0.29 10.52 1.07
C VAL A 199 0.84 11.44 0.62
N VAL A 200 0.78 11.90 -0.63
CA VAL A 200 1.60 13.01 -1.10
C VAL A 200 0.90 14.30 -0.70
N ARG A 201 1.55 15.05 0.18
CA ARG A 201 1.19 16.44 0.52
C ARG A 201 1.58 17.40 -0.61
#